data_5dc695629ab73c88eabb50d1a520198b
#
_entry.id   5dc695629ab73c88eabb50d1a520198b
#
_cell.length_a   1.000
_cell.length_b   1.000
_cell.length_c   1.000
_cell.angle_alpha   90.00
_cell.angle_beta   90.00
_cell.angle_gamma   90.00
#
_symmetry.space_group_name_H-M   'P 1'
#
loop_
_entity.id
_entity.type
_entity.pdbx_description
1 polymer ?
#
loop_
_entity_poly.entity_id
_entity_poly.type
_entity_poly.pdbx_seq_one_letter_code
_entity_poly.pdbx_strand_id
1 'polypeptide(L)'
;WKDFETRTRYVVGNLTYDNKTYFFKYINPELSDAQKQGFTCYPGFEDLTKVYESKELFSNISSRLPNKNRDDYLEILNYYNLNSSDDEYEILTRTKGRLLTDTFEFVPPFDKNKIEFEIAGTRYSEEIEKYLKEIKPNTKLALEPTTYKDEPAIKVYGILSKKVFLGYVPRYYAKEIYEQLEKKVNYSAMIKDVKFESLINDEHITANVKLLFS
;
A
#
# COMPACT_ATOMS: atom_id res chain seq x y z
N TRP A 1 4.85 6.75 5.55
CA TRP A 1 6.31 6.61 5.60
C TRP A 1 6.70 5.22 6.08
N LYS A 2 7.75 4.68 5.46
CA LYS A 2 8.35 3.40 5.87
C LYS A 2 9.74 3.69 6.43
N ASP A 3 9.98 3.26 7.66
CA ASP A 3 11.30 3.32 8.27
C ASP A 3 12.29 2.43 7.49
N PHE A 4 13.47 2.98 7.22
CA PHE A 4 14.47 2.32 6.39
C PHE A 4 15.06 1.06 7.05
N GLU A 5 15.32 1.12 8.36
CA GLU A 5 15.96 0.03 9.10
C GLU A 5 14.98 -1.08 9.47
N THR A 6 13.90 -0.72 10.16
CA THR A 6 12.91 -1.69 10.65
C THR A 6 11.91 -2.10 9.57
N ARG A 7 11.80 -1.32 8.48
CA ARG A 7 10.83 -1.45 7.40
C ARG A 7 9.37 -1.34 7.86
N THR A 8 9.17 -0.87 9.08
CA THR A 8 7.84 -0.59 9.64
C THR A 8 7.21 0.60 8.92
N ARG A 9 5.93 0.47 8.57
CA ARG A 9 5.15 1.54 7.93
C ARG A 9 4.32 2.29 8.96
N TYR A 10 4.31 3.60 8.85
CA TYR A 10 3.56 4.53 9.69
C TYR A 10 2.66 5.40 8.82
N VAL A 11 1.39 5.55 9.18
CA VAL A 11 0.46 6.48 8.53
C VAL A 11 0.67 7.86 9.16
N VAL A 12 1.60 8.62 8.59
CA VAL A 12 2.03 9.91 9.17
C VAL A 12 1.14 11.09 8.79
N GLY A 13 0.34 10.97 7.74
CA GLY A 13 -0.50 12.09 7.29
C GLY A 13 -1.59 11.67 6.33
N ASN A 14 -2.53 12.57 6.10
CA ASN A 14 -3.62 12.42 5.13
C ASN A 14 -3.55 13.50 4.05
N LEU A 15 -3.65 13.06 2.80
CA LEU A 15 -3.95 13.91 1.65
C LEU A 15 -5.43 13.72 1.30
N THR A 16 -6.19 14.80 1.31
CA THR A 16 -7.61 14.79 0.90
C THR A 16 -7.87 15.76 -0.23
N TYR A 17 -8.87 15.47 -1.05
CA TYR A 17 -9.34 16.34 -2.11
C TYR A 17 -10.83 16.60 -1.90
N ASP A 18 -11.19 17.84 -1.59
CA ASP A 18 -12.56 18.26 -1.35
C ASP A 18 -12.82 19.63 -1.96
N ASN A 19 -13.98 19.82 -2.59
CA ASN A 19 -14.40 21.09 -3.19
C ASN A 19 -13.30 21.73 -4.08
N LYS A 20 -12.65 20.92 -4.93
CA LYS A 20 -11.56 21.36 -5.82
C LYS A 20 -10.34 21.91 -5.08
N THR A 21 -10.09 21.45 -3.85
CA THR A 21 -8.96 21.87 -3.03
C THR A 21 -8.31 20.64 -2.42
N TYR A 22 -6.99 20.57 -2.50
CA TYR A 22 -6.18 19.57 -1.82
C TYR A 22 -5.83 20.07 -0.43
N PHE A 23 -5.92 19.17 0.55
CA PHE A 23 -5.49 19.41 1.91
C PHE A 23 -4.51 18.32 2.34
N PHE A 24 -3.42 18.71 2.96
CA PHE A 24 -2.53 17.77 3.62
C PHE A 24 -2.39 18.14 5.10
N LYS A 25 -2.48 17.13 5.97
CA LYS A 25 -2.21 17.28 7.40
C LYS A 25 -1.55 16.03 7.96
N TYR A 26 -0.71 16.21 8.95
CA TYR A 26 -0.19 15.10 9.74
C TYR A 26 -1.24 14.55 10.70
N ILE A 27 -1.11 13.28 11.09
CA ILE A 27 -2.06 12.59 11.97
C ILE A 27 -1.36 11.78 13.05
N ASN A 28 -1.92 11.85 14.27
CA ASN A 28 -1.50 11.04 15.40
C ASN A 28 -2.45 9.83 15.59
N PRO A 29 -2.03 8.76 16.32
CA PRO A 29 -0.77 8.65 17.09
C PRO A 29 0.45 8.22 16.26
N GLU A 30 0.29 7.70 15.05
CA GLU A 30 1.38 7.09 14.28
C GLU A 30 2.49 8.07 13.88
N LEU A 31 2.17 9.37 13.76
CA LEU A 31 3.19 10.41 13.57
C LEU A 31 4.20 10.41 14.73
N SER A 32 3.69 10.38 15.97
CA SER A 32 4.56 10.37 17.16
C SER A 32 5.44 9.12 17.22
N ASP A 33 4.91 7.98 16.80
CA ASP A 33 5.68 6.75 16.76
C ASP A 33 6.72 6.75 15.64
N ALA A 34 6.37 7.31 14.48
CA ALA A 34 7.33 7.52 13.38
C ALA A 34 8.48 8.45 13.80
N GLN A 35 8.18 9.52 14.53
CA GLN A 35 9.21 10.45 15.05
C GLN A 35 10.21 9.76 15.98
N LYS A 36 9.78 8.81 16.80
CA LYS A 36 10.69 8.00 17.64
C LYS A 36 11.64 7.13 16.79
N GLN A 37 11.27 6.86 15.53
CA GLN A 37 12.08 6.12 14.56
C GLN A 37 12.82 7.03 13.56
N GLY A 38 12.94 8.33 13.88
CA GLY A 38 13.71 9.27 13.08
C GLY A 38 12.94 9.96 11.96
N PHE A 39 11.61 9.80 11.86
CA PHE A 39 10.80 10.61 10.95
C PHE A 39 10.84 12.07 11.37
N THR A 40 11.12 12.96 10.43
CA THR A 40 11.11 14.42 10.67
C THR A 40 9.88 15.07 10.07
N CYS A 41 9.76 15.06 8.74
CA CYS A 41 8.64 15.62 7.99
C CYS A 41 8.59 15.02 6.58
N TYR A 42 7.50 15.21 5.87
CA TYR A 42 7.48 15.07 4.42
C TYR A 42 8.04 16.33 3.78
N PRO A 43 9.00 16.26 2.82
CA PRO A 43 9.60 17.41 2.20
C PRO A 43 8.58 18.40 1.64
N GLY A 44 8.67 19.68 2.03
CA GLY A 44 7.71 20.72 1.68
C GLY A 44 6.54 20.87 2.65
N PHE A 45 6.46 20.03 3.70
CA PHE A 45 5.46 20.12 4.76
C PHE A 45 6.16 20.09 6.14
N GLU A 46 7.00 21.08 6.40
CA GLU A 46 7.90 21.13 7.57
C GLU A 46 7.16 21.39 8.89
N ASP A 47 6.02 22.08 8.85
CA ASP A 47 5.19 22.33 10.04
C ASP A 47 4.22 21.16 10.27
N LEU A 48 4.50 20.36 11.29
CA LEU A 48 3.72 19.18 11.62
C LEU A 48 2.32 19.48 12.20
N THR A 49 2.05 20.73 12.54
CA THR A 49 0.78 21.17 13.13
C THR A 49 -0.16 21.84 12.12
N LYS A 50 0.40 22.25 10.99
CA LYS A 50 -0.32 23.00 9.96
C LYS A 50 -1.18 22.09 9.09
N VAL A 51 -2.35 22.60 8.68
CA VAL A 51 -3.11 22.09 7.54
C VAL A 51 -2.64 22.85 6.30
N TYR A 52 -2.05 22.15 5.37
CA TYR A 52 -1.63 22.71 4.09
C TYR A 52 -2.79 22.62 3.09
N GLU A 53 -2.95 23.66 2.29
CA GLU A 53 -4.05 23.83 1.34
C GLU A 53 -3.52 24.27 -0.02
N SER A 54 -4.09 23.72 -1.12
CA SER A 54 -3.74 24.08 -2.49
C SER A 54 -4.90 23.79 -3.45
N LYS A 55 -5.08 24.62 -4.47
CA LYS A 55 -6.04 24.36 -5.56
C LYS A 55 -5.53 23.32 -6.55
N GLU A 56 -4.23 23.10 -6.60
CA GLU A 56 -3.58 22.09 -7.43
C GLU A 56 -2.91 21.06 -6.52
N LEU A 57 -2.65 19.86 -7.05
CA LEU A 57 -1.86 18.87 -6.30
C LEU A 57 -0.50 19.47 -5.95
N PHE A 58 -0.14 19.38 -4.68
CA PHE A 58 1.13 19.94 -4.17
C PHE A 58 2.31 19.51 -5.04
N SER A 59 3.19 20.44 -5.42
CA SER A 59 4.31 20.18 -6.33
C SER A 59 5.25 19.06 -5.86
N ASN A 60 5.45 18.95 -4.55
CA ASN A 60 6.23 17.88 -3.90
C ASN A 60 5.54 16.50 -3.97
N ILE A 61 4.24 16.46 -4.23
CA ILE A 61 3.47 15.22 -4.46
C ILE A 61 3.33 14.97 -5.96
N SER A 62 2.98 15.98 -6.77
CA SER A 62 2.82 15.83 -8.22
C SER A 62 4.12 15.41 -8.92
N SER A 63 5.28 15.82 -8.40
CA SER A 63 6.59 15.36 -8.88
C SER A 63 6.85 13.87 -8.73
N ARG A 64 6.01 13.17 -7.97
CA ARG A 64 6.06 11.71 -7.77
C ARG A 64 5.26 10.94 -8.82
N LEU A 65 4.46 11.65 -9.62
CA LEU A 65 3.70 11.05 -10.71
C LEU A 65 4.61 10.83 -11.93
N PRO A 66 4.32 9.83 -12.77
CA PRO A 66 5.02 9.64 -14.03
C PRO A 66 4.94 10.92 -14.88
N ASN A 67 6.10 11.38 -15.37
CA ASN A 67 6.15 12.55 -16.23
C ASN A 67 5.53 12.23 -17.60
N LYS A 68 4.52 13.01 -18.03
CA LYS A 68 3.82 12.83 -19.30
C LYS A 68 4.70 12.97 -20.53
N ASN A 69 5.86 13.64 -20.41
CA ASN A 69 6.81 13.84 -21.51
C ASN A 69 7.83 12.70 -21.67
N ARG A 70 7.74 11.63 -20.87
CA ARG A 70 8.61 10.46 -21.01
C ARG A 70 8.17 9.62 -22.20
N ASP A 71 9.12 9.06 -22.94
CA ASP A 71 8.85 8.17 -24.07
C ASP A 71 8.11 6.88 -23.64
N ASP A 72 8.40 6.39 -22.42
CA ASP A 72 7.82 5.20 -21.82
C ASP A 72 6.56 5.48 -20.96
N TYR A 73 5.99 6.70 -21.04
CA TYR A 73 4.85 7.09 -20.20
C TYR A 73 3.66 6.13 -20.32
N LEU A 74 3.28 5.75 -21.54
CA LEU A 74 2.17 4.83 -21.78
C LEU A 74 2.46 3.41 -21.26
N GLU A 75 3.71 2.97 -21.32
CA GLU A 75 4.12 1.67 -20.76
C GLU A 75 3.98 1.68 -19.22
N ILE A 76 4.37 2.78 -18.57
CA ILE A 76 4.20 2.97 -17.14
C ILE A 76 2.71 2.94 -16.77
N LEU A 77 1.85 3.66 -17.50
CA LEU A 77 0.41 3.65 -17.24
C LEU A 77 -0.17 2.23 -17.38
N ASN A 78 0.17 1.54 -18.47
CA ASN A 78 -0.26 0.16 -18.69
C ASN A 78 0.21 -0.78 -17.58
N TYR A 79 1.44 -0.59 -17.08
CA TYR A 79 1.97 -1.38 -15.97
C TYR A 79 1.09 -1.27 -14.70
N TYR A 80 0.49 -0.10 -14.46
CA TYR A 80 -0.40 0.15 -13.33
C TYR A 80 -1.90 -0.02 -13.65
N ASN A 81 -2.24 -0.51 -14.86
CA ASN A 81 -3.62 -0.59 -15.37
C ASN A 81 -4.33 0.77 -15.34
N LEU A 82 -3.64 1.80 -15.81
CA LEU A 82 -4.10 3.18 -15.93
C LEU A 82 -4.30 3.56 -17.39
N ASN A 83 -5.17 4.55 -17.63
CA ASN A 83 -5.41 5.17 -18.93
C ASN A 83 -4.82 6.59 -18.96
N SER A 84 -4.55 7.11 -20.16
CA SER A 84 -4.07 8.48 -20.32
C SER A 84 -5.09 9.58 -19.92
N SER A 85 -6.36 9.21 -19.76
CA SER A 85 -7.44 10.07 -19.27
C SER A 85 -7.61 10.08 -17.76
N ASP A 86 -6.91 9.19 -17.03
CA ASP A 86 -7.01 9.14 -15.57
C ASP A 86 -6.39 10.41 -14.97
N ASP A 87 -7.01 10.91 -13.92
CA ASP A 87 -6.55 12.10 -13.24
C ASP A 87 -5.33 11.83 -12.32
N GLU A 88 -4.73 12.90 -11.84
CA GLU A 88 -3.54 12.81 -10.96
C GLU A 88 -3.80 12.05 -9.67
N TYR A 89 -5.02 12.12 -9.14
CA TYR A 89 -5.40 11.40 -7.92
C TYR A 89 -5.47 9.89 -8.17
N GLU A 90 -6.08 9.46 -9.28
CA GLU A 90 -6.12 8.04 -9.66
C GLU A 90 -4.71 7.51 -9.96
N ILE A 91 -3.90 8.29 -10.69
CA ILE A 91 -2.50 7.92 -10.95
C ILE A 91 -1.73 7.78 -9.64
N LEU A 92 -1.86 8.73 -8.71
CA LEU A 92 -1.21 8.67 -7.40
C LEU A 92 -1.66 7.43 -6.61
N THR A 93 -2.96 7.15 -6.60
CA THR A 93 -3.55 6.01 -5.90
C THR A 93 -2.99 4.68 -6.41
N ARG A 94 -2.84 4.52 -7.73
CA ARG A 94 -2.36 3.28 -8.36
C ARG A 94 -0.86 3.10 -8.26
N THR A 95 -0.09 4.17 -8.51
CA THR A 95 1.37 4.15 -8.41
C THR A 95 1.87 4.21 -6.97
N LYS A 96 0.98 4.62 -6.04
CA LYS A 96 1.28 4.98 -4.65
C LYS A 96 2.33 6.09 -4.54
N GLY A 97 2.63 6.78 -5.62
CA GLY A 97 3.65 7.82 -5.69
C GLY A 97 5.01 7.37 -5.18
N ARG A 98 5.36 6.10 -5.32
CA ARG A 98 6.64 5.54 -4.84
C ARG A 98 7.81 6.05 -5.67
N LEU A 99 8.88 6.44 -4.99
CA LEU A 99 10.17 6.77 -5.60
C LEU A 99 11.25 5.84 -5.06
N LEU A 100 12.31 5.63 -5.86
CA LEU A 100 13.49 4.87 -5.43
C LEU A 100 14.34 5.64 -4.41
N THR A 101 14.18 6.97 -4.36
CA THR A 101 15.00 7.88 -3.57
C THR A 101 14.50 8.11 -2.14
N ASP A 102 13.30 7.61 -1.82
CA ASP A 102 12.73 7.74 -0.48
C ASP A 102 11.81 6.57 -0.12
N THR A 103 11.18 6.63 1.05
CA THR A 103 10.33 5.58 1.60
C THR A 103 8.88 6.01 1.82
N PHE A 104 8.44 7.05 1.13
CA PHE A 104 7.04 7.49 1.17
C PHE A 104 6.17 6.71 0.18
N GLU A 105 4.93 6.46 0.59
CA GLU A 105 3.91 5.93 -0.29
C GLU A 105 2.53 6.52 0.08
N PHE A 106 1.67 6.69 -0.93
CA PHE A 106 0.30 7.15 -0.78
C PHE A 106 -0.64 5.95 -0.96
N VAL A 107 -1.47 5.70 0.03
CA VAL A 107 -2.38 4.56 0.03
C VAL A 107 -3.81 5.04 0.22
N PRO A 108 -4.81 4.44 -0.46
CA PRO A 108 -6.21 4.77 -0.23
C PRO A 108 -6.59 4.55 1.24
N PRO A 109 -7.57 5.31 1.77
CA PRO A 109 -8.14 5.00 3.08
C PRO A 109 -8.81 3.63 3.08
N PHE A 110 -8.96 3.04 4.28
CA PHE A 110 -9.68 1.79 4.42
C PHE A 110 -11.15 1.95 4.02
N ASP A 111 -11.61 1.13 3.08
CA ASP A 111 -13.02 0.99 2.70
C ASP A 111 -13.39 -0.50 2.72
N LYS A 112 -14.23 -0.90 3.68
CA LYS A 112 -14.66 -2.30 3.86
C LYS A 112 -15.29 -2.92 2.61
N ASN A 113 -15.84 -2.11 1.71
CA ASN A 113 -16.48 -2.57 0.49
C ASN A 113 -15.50 -2.73 -0.68
N LYS A 114 -14.30 -2.16 -0.58
CA LYS A 114 -13.31 -2.20 -1.66
C LYS A 114 -11.91 -2.01 -1.09
N ILE A 115 -11.30 -3.10 -0.65
CA ILE A 115 -9.93 -3.07 -0.15
C ILE A 115 -9.02 -3.69 -1.20
N GLU A 116 -8.05 -2.93 -1.66
CA GLU A 116 -6.98 -3.41 -2.51
C GLU A 116 -5.64 -3.12 -1.83
N PHE A 117 -4.79 -4.14 -1.73
CA PHE A 117 -3.46 -3.97 -1.16
C PHE A 117 -2.45 -4.93 -1.80
N GLU A 118 -1.21 -4.59 -1.69
CA GLU A 118 -0.07 -5.41 -2.08
C GLU A 118 0.41 -6.22 -0.87
N ILE A 119 0.58 -7.52 -1.03
CA ILE A 119 1.07 -8.39 0.04
C ILE A 119 2.45 -7.88 0.48
N ALA A 120 2.60 -7.63 1.77
CA ALA A 120 3.85 -7.17 2.36
C ALA A 120 4.71 -8.36 2.83
N GLY A 121 6.02 -8.24 2.69
CA GLY A 121 6.97 -9.20 3.25
C GLY A 121 6.97 -10.57 2.58
N THR A 122 6.71 -10.63 1.28
CA THR A 122 6.76 -11.88 0.51
C THR A 122 8.14 -12.54 0.58
N ARG A 123 9.22 -11.76 0.77
CA ARG A 123 10.59 -12.25 0.97
C ARG A 123 10.77 -13.13 2.22
N TYR A 124 9.84 -13.08 3.18
CA TYR A 124 9.87 -13.94 4.37
C TYR A 124 9.18 -15.29 4.15
N SER A 125 8.65 -15.53 2.95
CA SER A 125 8.04 -16.80 2.58
C SER A 125 9.09 -17.73 1.97
N GLU A 126 9.63 -18.65 2.73
CA GLU A 126 10.63 -19.63 2.29
C GLU A 126 10.10 -20.59 1.20
N GLU A 127 8.80 -20.73 1.09
CA GLU A 127 8.18 -21.66 0.16
C GLU A 127 7.66 -21.02 -1.13
N ILE A 128 7.51 -19.70 -1.17
CA ILE A 128 6.81 -19.00 -2.27
C ILE A 128 7.42 -19.35 -3.65
N GLU A 129 8.74 -19.48 -3.74
CA GLU A 129 9.46 -19.78 -4.97
C GLU A 129 9.04 -21.13 -5.58
N LYS A 130 8.70 -22.11 -4.73
CA LYS A 130 8.25 -23.44 -5.18
C LYS A 130 6.88 -23.42 -5.84
N TYR A 131 6.07 -22.38 -5.54
CA TYR A 131 4.68 -22.27 -5.96
C TYR A 131 4.41 -21.12 -6.92
N LEU A 132 5.44 -20.42 -7.42
CA LEU A 132 5.30 -19.26 -8.32
C LEU A 132 4.37 -19.54 -9.51
N LYS A 133 4.42 -20.75 -10.09
CA LYS A 133 3.57 -21.14 -11.23
C LYS A 133 2.09 -21.29 -10.89
N GLU A 134 1.76 -21.50 -9.60
CA GLU A 134 0.39 -21.64 -9.13
C GLU A 134 -0.19 -20.29 -8.70
N ILE A 135 0.66 -19.31 -8.36
CA ILE A 135 0.26 -17.97 -7.94
C ILE A 135 -0.13 -17.15 -9.18
N LYS A 136 -1.42 -16.87 -9.32
CA LYS A 136 -1.98 -16.21 -10.50
C LYS A 136 -3.24 -15.40 -10.12
N PRO A 137 -3.74 -14.52 -11.00
CA PRO A 137 -5.01 -13.84 -10.78
C PRO A 137 -6.14 -14.83 -10.44
N ASN A 138 -7.02 -14.43 -9.53
CA ASN A 138 -8.10 -15.22 -8.95
C ASN A 138 -7.67 -16.38 -8.02
N THR A 139 -6.38 -16.52 -7.69
CA THR A 139 -5.97 -17.40 -6.59
C THR A 139 -6.66 -16.97 -5.30
N LYS A 140 -7.40 -17.89 -4.68
CA LYS A 140 -8.08 -17.64 -3.40
C LYS A 140 -7.06 -17.49 -2.27
N LEU A 141 -7.37 -16.59 -1.33
CA LEU A 141 -6.52 -16.32 -0.18
C LEU A 141 -7.26 -16.60 1.12
N ALA A 142 -6.52 -17.08 2.12
CA ALA A 142 -6.95 -17.13 3.51
C ALA A 142 -6.18 -16.12 4.34
N LEU A 143 -6.90 -15.39 5.19
CA LEU A 143 -6.35 -14.40 6.10
C LEU A 143 -6.38 -14.96 7.53
N GLU A 144 -5.25 -14.95 8.22
CA GLU A 144 -5.14 -15.43 9.59
C GLU A 144 -4.66 -14.33 10.52
N PRO A 145 -5.49 -13.93 11.50
CA PRO A 145 -5.08 -13.01 12.55
C PRO A 145 -3.87 -13.53 13.31
N THR A 146 -2.94 -12.64 13.60
CA THR A 146 -1.74 -12.89 14.42
C THR A 146 -1.31 -11.58 15.07
N THR A 147 -0.19 -11.57 15.78
CA THR A 147 0.44 -10.36 16.30
C THR A 147 1.90 -10.28 15.84
N TYR A 148 2.38 -9.08 15.69
CA TYR A 148 3.80 -8.80 15.46
C TYR A 148 4.22 -7.60 16.32
N LYS A 149 5.17 -7.80 17.24
CA LYS A 149 5.60 -6.80 18.24
C LYS A 149 4.39 -6.20 18.99
N ASP A 150 3.51 -7.08 19.48
CA ASP A 150 2.29 -6.74 20.24
C ASP A 150 1.24 -5.92 19.46
N GLU A 151 1.42 -5.75 18.15
CA GLU A 151 0.44 -5.11 17.28
C GLU A 151 -0.35 -6.14 16.45
N PRO A 152 -1.61 -5.83 16.08
CA PRO A 152 -2.39 -6.64 15.16
C PRO A 152 -1.66 -6.84 13.84
N ALA A 153 -1.53 -8.07 13.42
CA ALA A 153 -0.99 -8.46 12.13
C ALA A 153 -1.84 -9.57 11.50
N ILE A 154 -1.75 -9.74 10.19
CA ILE A 154 -2.56 -10.75 9.49
C ILE A 154 -1.67 -11.43 8.47
N LYS A 155 -1.52 -12.74 8.61
CA LYS A 155 -0.87 -13.59 7.62
C LYS A 155 -1.78 -13.81 6.43
N VAL A 156 -1.18 -13.76 5.24
CA VAL A 156 -1.86 -14.05 3.98
C VAL A 156 -1.35 -15.37 3.44
N TYR A 157 -2.28 -16.29 3.20
CA TYR A 157 -1.98 -17.60 2.63
C TYR A 157 -2.67 -17.74 1.28
N GLY A 158 -1.95 -18.24 0.28
CA GLY A 158 -2.52 -18.73 -0.97
C GLY A 158 -3.11 -20.12 -0.78
N ILE A 159 -4.33 -20.32 -1.30
CA ILE A 159 -4.95 -21.64 -1.40
C ILE A 159 -4.59 -22.23 -2.76
N LEU A 160 -3.45 -22.87 -2.79
CA LEU A 160 -2.84 -23.50 -3.96
C LEU A 160 -3.07 -25.02 -3.90
N SER A 161 -2.18 -25.83 -4.46
CA SER A 161 -2.17 -27.30 -4.22
C SER A 161 -2.10 -27.63 -2.73
N LYS A 162 -1.55 -26.73 -1.93
CA LYS A 162 -1.68 -26.66 -0.46
C LYS A 162 -1.84 -25.22 0.00
N LYS A 163 -2.03 -25.01 1.31
CA LYS A 163 -2.02 -23.68 1.92
C LYS A 163 -0.57 -23.20 2.08
N VAL A 164 -0.20 -22.14 1.37
CA VAL A 164 1.16 -21.57 1.32
C VAL A 164 1.17 -20.17 1.89
N PHE A 165 2.06 -19.89 2.83
CA PHE A 165 2.27 -18.55 3.35
C PHE A 165 2.85 -17.66 2.26
N LEU A 166 2.22 -16.51 2.00
CA LEU A 166 2.66 -15.56 0.98
C LEU A 166 3.25 -14.27 1.57
N GLY A 167 2.89 -13.92 2.80
CA GLY A 167 3.30 -12.68 3.45
C GLY A 167 2.21 -12.16 4.39
N TYR A 168 2.13 -10.85 4.51
CA TYR A 168 1.23 -10.17 5.44
C TYR A 168 0.37 -9.12 4.77
N VAL A 169 -0.77 -8.82 5.38
CA VAL A 169 -1.50 -7.58 5.10
C VAL A 169 -0.61 -6.41 5.50
N PRO A 170 -0.50 -5.34 4.69
CA PRO A 170 0.26 -4.15 5.08
C PRO A 170 -0.23 -3.55 6.39
N ARG A 171 0.69 -3.04 7.21
CA ARG A 171 0.41 -2.52 8.55
C ARG A 171 -0.71 -1.46 8.55
N TYR A 172 -0.76 -0.62 7.52
CA TYR A 172 -1.76 0.47 7.41
C TYR A 172 -3.21 0.00 7.23
N TYR A 173 -3.46 -1.30 6.98
CA TYR A 173 -4.79 -1.91 6.96
C TYR A 173 -4.95 -3.04 7.98
N ALA A 174 -3.87 -3.41 8.66
CA ALA A 174 -3.86 -4.60 9.50
C ALA A 174 -4.87 -4.49 10.65
N LYS A 175 -4.96 -3.33 11.30
CA LYS A 175 -5.85 -3.12 12.44
C LYS A 175 -7.32 -3.24 12.04
N GLU A 176 -7.74 -2.52 11.00
CA GLU A 176 -9.12 -2.51 10.54
C GLU A 176 -9.56 -3.88 10.02
N ILE A 177 -8.71 -4.56 9.26
CA ILE A 177 -9.00 -5.93 8.78
C ILE A 177 -9.02 -6.92 9.95
N TYR A 178 -8.10 -6.81 10.91
CA TYR A 178 -8.07 -7.63 12.11
C TYR A 178 -9.39 -7.53 12.89
N GLU A 179 -9.90 -6.32 13.10
CA GLU A 179 -11.18 -6.08 13.78
C GLU A 179 -12.38 -6.72 13.04
N GLN A 180 -12.37 -6.73 11.68
CA GLN A 180 -13.42 -7.42 10.92
C GLN A 180 -13.34 -8.94 11.09
N LEU A 181 -12.14 -9.49 11.06
CA LEU A 181 -11.92 -10.95 11.23
C LEU A 181 -12.30 -11.41 12.64
N GLU A 182 -11.97 -10.65 13.70
CA GLU A 182 -12.39 -10.94 15.08
C GLU A 182 -13.91 -10.94 15.24
N LYS A 183 -14.60 -10.03 14.55
CA LYS A 183 -16.06 -9.99 14.49
C LYS A 183 -16.66 -11.12 13.64
N LYS A 184 -15.82 -11.97 13.05
CA LYS A 184 -16.21 -13.08 12.17
C LYS A 184 -17.06 -12.64 10.98
N VAL A 185 -16.80 -11.43 10.48
CA VAL A 185 -17.43 -10.95 9.25
C VAL A 185 -16.96 -11.82 8.08
N ASN A 186 -17.90 -12.27 7.25
CA ASN A 186 -17.55 -13.04 6.07
C ASN A 186 -16.71 -12.20 5.11
N TYR A 187 -15.77 -12.84 4.44
CA TYR A 187 -14.94 -12.16 3.47
C TYR A 187 -14.62 -13.03 2.25
N SER A 188 -14.29 -12.37 1.16
CA SER A 188 -13.68 -12.97 -0.02
C SER A 188 -12.37 -12.26 -0.31
N ALA A 189 -11.28 -13.03 -0.38
CA ALA A 189 -9.96 -12.52 -0.70
C ALA A 189 -9.35 -13.30 -1.85
N MET A 190 -8.80 -12.58 -2.84
CA MET A 190 -8.16 -13.19 -4.00
C MET A 190 -7.03 -12.32 -4.54
N ILE A 191 -6.08 -12.93 -5.23
CA ILE A 191 -5.07 -12.22 -6.00
C ILE A 191 -5.77 -11.55 -7.18
N LYS A 192 -5.62 -10.23 -7.31
CA LYS A 192 -6.08 -9.44 -8.43
C LYS A 192 -5.11 -9.54 -9.62
N ASP A 193 -3.85 -9.28 -9.34
CA ASP A 193 -2.73 -9.39 -10.28
C ASP A 193 -1.44 -9.77 -9.54
N VAL A 194 -0.47 -10.30 -10.25
CA VAL A 194 0.85 -10.69 -9.72
C VAL A 194 1.94 -10.38 -10.72
N LYS A 195 3.06 -9.88 -10.21
CA LYS A 195 4.28 -9.61 -10.97
C LYS A 195 5.43 -10.31 -10.27
N PHE A 196 6.21 -11.05 -11.03
CA PHE A 196 7.32 -11.86 -10.54
C PHE A 196 8.65 -11.10 -10.52
N GLU A 197 8.68 -9.92 -11.14
CA GLU A 197 9.82 -9.00 -11.10
C GLU A 197 9.47 -7.82 -10.21
N SER A 198 10.21 -7.69 -9.11
CA SER A 198 10.07 -6.55 -8.23
C SER A 198 11.13 -5.51 -8.55
N LEU A 199 10.74 -4.46 -9.27
CA LEU A 199 11.64 -3.35 -9.62
C LEU A 199 11.99 -2.44 -8.43
N ILE A 200 11.23 -2.49 -7.33
CA ILE A 200 11.30 -1.46 -6.28
C ILE A 200 11.52 -2.04 -4.86
N ASN A 201 11.34 -3.34 -4.66
CA ASN A 201 11.43 -3.96 -3.34
C ASN A 201 12.21 -5.28 -3.42
N ASP A 202 12.92 -5.62 -2.35
CA ASP A 202 13.53 -6.94 -2.14
C ASP A 202 12.46 -8.03 -1.88
N GLU A 203 11.32 -7.94 -2.51
CA GLU A 203 10.22 -8.88 -2.39
C GLU A 203 10.33 -9.96 -3.47
N HIS A 204 9.93 -11.20 -3.18
CA HIS A 204 9.94 -12.28 -4.17
C HIS A 204 8.94 -12.05 -5.31
N ILE A 205 7.78 -11.49 -4.95
CA ILE A 205 6.73 -11.13 -5.90
C ILE A 205 6.03 -9.85 -5.45
N THR A 206 5.42 -9.15 -6.41
CA THR A 206 4.41 -8.12 -6.14
C THR A 206 3.04 -8.71 -6.45
N ALA A 207 2.26 -9.03 -5.42
CA ALA A 207 0.91 -9.56 -5.55
C ALA A 207 -0.12 -8.60 -4.97
N ASN A 208 -0.99 -8.07 -5.83
CA ASN A 208 -2.11 -7.24 -5.42
C ASN A 208 -3.32 -8.11 -5.06
N VAL A 209 -3.92 -7.81 -3.95
CA VAL A 209 -5.08 -8.50 -3.37
C VAL A 209 -6.31 -7.64 -3.55
N LYS A 210 -7.43 -8.28 -3.89
CA LYS A 210 -8.77 -7.73 -3.72
C LYS A 210 -9.44 -8.44 -2.55
N LEU A 211 -9.87 -7.66 -1.55
CA LEU A 211 -10.56 -8.13 -0.36
C LEU A 211 -11.91 -7.42 -0.24
N LEU A 212 -12.96 -8.17 0.03
CA LEU A 212 -14.33 -7.69 0.24
C LEU A 212 -14.86 -8.31 1.51
N PHE A 213 -15.48 -7.53 2.36
CA PHE A 213 -16.29 -8.01 3.49
C PHE A 213 -17.78 -7.95 3.12
N SER A 214 -18.55 -8.93 3.60
CA SER A 214 -20.01 -9.09 3.31
C SER A 214 -20.82 -9.33 4.58
#